data_9c5d6fb357110f3fae83d1265aad837c
#
_entry.id   9c5d6fb357110f3fae83d1265aad837c
#
_cell.length_a   1.000
_cell.length_b   1.000
_cell.length_c   1.000
_cell.angle_alpha   90.00
_cell.angle_beta   90.00
_cell.angle_gamma   90.00
#
_symmetry.space_group_name_H-M   'P 1'
#
loop_
_entity.id
_entity.type
_entity.pdbx_description
1 polymer ?
#
loop_
_entity_poly.entity_id
_entity_poly.type
_entity_poly.pdbx_seq_one_letter_code
_entity_poly.pdbx_strand_id
1 'polypeptide(L)'
;VYFSDSDLMDQIVSREIMRLVSSMSLNRFKEIEPLGIHVELQVTREPQVVYIEKLDIPNKDNVKPGQDLEVQVTLRKFHGEQEIKKLSLKVPDKASGLCEVVVRGGGIAEPSQISLMSGWRAITSFKEFLNEINAEESNNQVIVELLYGPLLEQEGDEGGENIPLDEEYELVSEMKKRRMEEGTLRIFETDHYVEGLLRRSLTIVGEGQEDQNP
;
A
#
# COMPACT_ATOMS: atom_id res chain seq x y z
N VAL A 1 13.35 10.34 0.37
CA VAL A 1 12.88 11.60 -0.24
C VAL A 1 11.40 11.71 0.01
N TYR A 2 10.92 12.88 0.40
CA TYR A 2 9.52 13.15 0.66
C TYR A 2 9.06 14.32 -0.22
N PHE A 3 7.93 14.17 -0.89
CA PHE A 3 7.34 15.20 -1.74
C PHE A 3 6.15 15.85 -1.03
N SER A 4 5.99 17.16 -1.17
CA SER A 4 4.85 17.91 -0.64
C SER A 4 4.43 18.97 -1.63
N ASP A 5 3.13 19.19 -1.74
CA ASP A 5 2.55 20.17 -2.68
C ASP A 5 2.11 21.47 -2.02
N SER A 6 1.80 21.49 -0.71
CA SER A 6 1.16 22.64 -0.10
C SER A 6 1.72 23.03 1.27
N ASP A 7 1.46 22.27 2.30
CA ASP A 7 1.79 22.67 3.67
C ASP A 7 3.00 21.95 4.22
N LEU A 8 4.19 22.51 3.93
CA LEU A 8 5.48 21.96 4.35
C LEU A 8 5.56 21.70 5.85
N MET A 9 5.09 22.67 6.66
CA MET A 9 5.22 22.57 8.11
C MET A 9 4.32 21.48 8.67
N ASP A 10 3.12 21.36 8.15
CA ASP A 10 2.14 20.40 8.66
C ASP A 10 2.43 18.98 8.14
N GLN A 11 2.73 18.83 6.88
CA GLN A 11 2.95 17.52 6.28
C GLN A 11 4.34 16.94 6.57
N ILE A 12 5.40 17.72 6.47
CA ILE A 12 6.77 17.20 6.64
C ILE A 12 7.19 17.27 8.10
N VAL A 13 7.09 18.43 8.73
CA VAL A 13 7.63 18.59 10.10
C VAL A 13 6.75 17.87 11.11
N SER A 14 5.44 18.16 11.11
CA SER A 14 4.56 17.60 12.14
C SER A 14 4.30 16.11 11.93
N ARG A 15 4.05 15.67 10.70
CA ARG A 15 3.73 14.26 10.45
C ARG A 15 4.96 13.38 10.38
N GLU A 16 5.91 13.69 9.51
CA GLU A 16 7.02 12.76 9.23
C GLU A 16 8.16 12.88 10.24
N ILE A 17 8.68 14.09 10.45
CA ILE A 17 9.82 14.26 11.34
C ILE A 17 9.44 13.97 12.80
N MET A 18 8.34 14.55 13.28
CA MET A 18 7.91 14.33 14.66
C MET A 18 7.48 12.89 14.91
N ARG A 19 6.82 12.25 13.94
CA ARG A 19 6.47 10.83 14.02
C ARG A 19 7.72 9.97 14.13
N LEU A 20 8.71 10.17 13.25
CA LEU A 20 9.97 9.42 13.29
C LEU A 20 10.72 9.63 14.61
N VAL A 21 10.88 10.87 15.05
CA VAL A 21 11.55 11.19 16.33
C VAL A 21 10.81 10.57 17.50
N SER A 22 9.47 10.67 17.53
CA SER A 22 8.67 10.07 18.59
C SER A 22 8.79 8.55 18.60
N SER A 23 8.70 7.92 17.44
CA SER A 23 8.86 6.46 17.31
C SER A 23 10.23 5.99 17.78
N MET A 24 11.29 6.71 17.42
CA MET A 24 12.65 6.41 17.85
C MET A 24 12.83 6.62 19.36
N SER A 25 12.29 7.70 19.94
CA SER A 25 12.43 8.02 21.36
C SER A 25 11.58 7.14 22.27
N LEU A 26 10.40 6.72 21.79
CA LEU A 26 9.45 5.91 22.57
C LEU A 26 9.56 4.41 22.29
N ASN A 27 10.53 3.96 21.50
CA ASN A 27 10.71 2.55 21.25
C ASN A 27 11.00 1.78 22.56
N ARG A 28 10.50 0.55 22.66
CA ARG A 28 10.61 -0.28 23.87
C ARG A 28 11.90 -1.12 23.96
N PHE A 29 12.78 -1.05 22.97
CA PHE A 29 13.91 -1.97 22.84
C PHE A 29 15.23 -1.38 23.29
N LYS A 30 15.44 -0.08 23.05
CA LYS A 30 16.69 0.59 23.31
C LYS A 30 16.45 2.06 23.57
N GLU A 31 17.09 2.59 24.60
CA GLU A 31 17.16 4.03 24.79
C GLU A 31 17.95 4.68 23.66
N ILE A 32 17.33 5.65 22.99
CA ILE A 32 17.91 6.40 21.88
C ILE A 32 17.78 7.87 22.17
N GLU A 33 18.89 8.56 22.11
CA GLU A 33 18.96 10.00 22.18
C GLU A 33 19.34 10.56 20.80
N PRO A 34 18.40 11.17 20.05
CA PRO A 34 18.70 11.77 18.76
C PRO A 34 19.68 12.93 18.93
N LEU A 35 20.84 12.82 18.30
CA LEU A 35 21.88 13.86 18.38
C LEU A 35 21.62 15.04 17.41
N GLY A 36 20.80 14.84 16.41
CA GLY A 36 20.46 15.86 15.42
C GLY A 36 19.61 15.32 14.28
N ILE A 37 19.01 16.23 13.55
CA ILE A 37 18.24 15.96 12.33
C ILE A 37 18.82 16.82 11.22
N HIS A 38 19.15 16.21 10.09
CA HIS A 38 19.53 16.92 8.87
C HIS A 38 18.35 16.91 7.91
N VAL A 39 17.92 18.10 7.48
CA VAL A 39 16.82 18.28 6.53
C VAL A 39 17.35 19.05 5.33
N GLU A 40 17.23 18.47 4.15
CA GLU A 40 17.50 19.15 2.89
C GLU A 40 16.16 19.43 2.19
N LEU A 41 15.96 20.71 1.83
CA LEU A 41 14.71 21.16 1.24
C LEU A 41 14.95 21.71 -0.17
N GLN A 42 14.26 21.15 -1.14
CA GLN A 42 14.22 21.67 -2.50
C GLN A 42 12.82 22.21 -2.81
N VAL A 43 12.74 23.49 -3.13
CA VAL A 43 11.46 24.15 -3.49
C VAL A 43 11.44 24.39 -5.01
N THR A 44 10.36 23.94 -5.65
CA THR A 44 10.11 24.14 -7.07
C THR A 44 8.95 25.11 -7.29
N ARG A 45 8.89 25.75 -8.47
CA ARG A 45 7.79 26.68 -8.81
C ARG A 45 6.51 25.97 -9.18
N GLU A 46 6.60 24.76 -9.72
CA GLU A 46 5.47 23.96 -10.15
C GLU A 46 5.27 22.78 -9.19
N PRO A 47 4.03 22.39 -8.92
CA PRO A 47 3.73 21.21 -8.12
C PRO A 47 4.37 19.97 -8.74
N GLN A 48 5.15 19.25 -7.95
CA GLN A 48 5.74 17.98 -8.32
C GLN A 48 4.77 16.84 -7.94
N VAL A 49 3.63 16.80 -8.64
CA VAL A 49 2.54 15.86 -8.37
C VAL A 49 2.22 15.04 -9.61
N VAL A 50 1.94 13.77 -9.41
CA VAL A 50 1.36 12.87 -10.41
C VAL A 50 0.05 12.31 -9.89
N TYR A 51 -0.99 12.40 -10.72
CA TYR A 51 -2.35 11.94 -10.40
C TYR A 51 -2.60 10.54 -10.97
N ILE A 52 -3.22 9.68 -10.17
CA ILE A 52 -3.76 8.41 -10.64
C ILE A 52 -5.14 8.70 -11.24
N GLU A 53 -5.24 8.71 -12.58
CA GLU A 53 -6.49 9.10 -13.26
C GLU A 53 -7.38 7.93 -13.62
N LYS A 54 -6.78 6.77 -13.95
CA LYS A 54 -7.56 5.63 -14.43
C LYS A 54 -6.92 4.31 -14.06
N LEU A 55 -7.76 3.35 -13.74
CA LEU A 55 -7.42 1.95 -13.53
C LEU A 55 -8.24 1.10 -14.48
N ASP A 56 -7.58 0.41 -15.42
CA ASP A 56 -8.20 -0.52 -16.34
C ASP A 56 -7.67 -1.93 -16.12
N ILE A 57 -8.58 -2.89 -16.24
CA ILE A 57 -8.30 -4.33 -16.19
C ILE A 57 -8.92 -4.95 -17.44
N PRO A 58 -8.15 -5.13 -18.52
CA PRO A 58 -8.69 -5.55 -19.82
C PRO A 58 -9.45 -6.87 -19.79
N ASN A 59 -9.00 -7.83 -18.98
CA ASN A 59 -9.54 -9.19 -18.94
C ASN A 59 -10.30 -9.51 -17.64
N LYS A 60 -11.00 -8.52 -17.06
CA LYS A 60 -11.65 -8.66 -15.74
C LYS A 60 -12.78 -9.69 -15.69
N ASP A 61 -13.44 -9.99 -16.83
CA ASP A 61 -14.65 -10.82 -16.87
C ASP A 61 -14.37 -12.34 -16.93
N ASN A 62 -13.12 -12.75 -17.11
CA ASN A 62 -12.72 -14.16 -17.26
C ASN A 62 -11.46 -14.48 -16.44
N VAL A 63 -11.35 -13.95 -15.25
CA VAL A 63 -10.18 -14.16 -14.41
C VAL A 63 -10.27 -15.49 -13.69
N LYS A 64 -9.23 -16.33 -13.83
CA LYS A 64 -9.12 -17.63 -13.17
C LYS A 64 -8.01 -17.63 -12.12
N PRO A 65 -8.13 -18.47 -11.08
CA PRO A 65 -7.02 -18.71 -10.15
C PRO A 65 -5.73 -19.10 -10.89
N GLY A 66 -4.60 -18.69 -10.38
CA GLY A 66 -3.28 -18.99 -10.95
C GLY A 66 -2.88 -18.16 -12.18
N GLN A 67 -3.78 -17.36 -12.75
CA GLN A 67 -3.49 -16.53 -13.92
C GLN A 67 -2.78 -15.23 -13.57
N ASP A 68 -2.16 -14.65 -14.59
CA ASP A 68 -1.67 -13.27 -14.55
C ASP A 68 -2.77 -12.30 -14.98
N LEU A 69 -3.06 -11.33 -14.12
CA LEU A 69 -4.03 -10.27 -14.34
C LEU A 69 -3.31 -9.03 -14.88
N GLU A 70 -3.58 -8.68 -16.14
CA GLU A 70 -3.05 -7.43 -16.69
C GLU A 70 -3.77 -6.23 -16.08
N VAL A 71 -2.98 -5.28 -15.56
CA VAL A 71 -3.48 -4.04 -14.98
C VAL A 71 -2.83 -2.85 -15.70
N GLN A 72 -3.64 -1.87 -16.07
CA GLN A 72 -3.19 -0.64 -16.71
C GLN A 72 -3.56 0.54 -15.83
N VAL A 73 -2.53 1.27 -15.38
CA VAL A 73 -2.68 2.49 -14.57
C VAL A 73 -2.32 3.69 -15.42
N THR A 74 -3.28 4.61 -15.59
CA THR A 74 -3.02 5.90 -16.24
C THR A 74 -2.62 6.91 -15.20
N LEU A 75 -1.45 7.47 -15.36
CA LEU A 75 -0.88 8.53 -14.55
C LEU A 75 -0.81 9.82 -15.34
N ARG A 76 -1.02 10.96 -14.69
CA ARG A 76 -0.81 12.29 -15.30
C ARG A 76 -0.01 13.18 -14.36
N LYS A 77 1.09 13.73 -14.84
CA LYS A 77 1.82 14.79 -14.15
C LYS A 77 1.01 16.08 -14.15
N PHE A 78 1.21 16.92 -13.13
CA PHE A 78 0.60 18.25 -13.09
C PHE A 78 0.92 19.02 -14.38
N HIS A 79 -0.11 19.49 -15.10
CA HIS A 79 -0.03 20.12 -16.42
C HIS A 79 0.75 19.34 -17.50
N GLY A 80 1.02 18.03 -17.25
CA GLY A 80 1.79 17.19 -18.13
C GLY A 80 0.95 16.20 -18.95
N GLU A 81 1.66 15.34 -19.68
CA GLU A 81 1.06 14.29 -20.49
C GLU A 81 0.66 13.08 -19.63
N GLN A 82 -0.24 12.27 -20.16
CA GLN A 82 -0.59 10.99 -19.57
C GLN A 82 0.48 9.95 -19.88
N GLU A 83 0.74 9.11 -18.90
CA GLU A 83 1.56 7.92 -19.05
C GLU A 83 0.76 6.70 -18.63
N ILE A 84 0.79 5.63 -19.43
CA ILE A 84 0.12 4.37 -19.08
C ILE A 84 1.18 3.38 -18.62
N LYS A 85 1.10 2.97 -17.37
CA LYS A 85 1.90 1.87 -16.82
C LYS A 85 1.12 0.57 -16.92
N LYS A 86 1.71 -0.41 -17.61
CA LYS A 86 1.19 -1.78 -17.68
C LYS A 86 1.96 -2.65 -16.72
N LEU A 87 1.24 -3.41 -15.92
CA LEU A 87 1.81 -4.33 -14.94
C LEU A 87 0.96 -5.60 -14.86
N SER A 88 1.53 -6.63 -14.27
CA SER A 88 0.84 -7.89 -14.04
C SER A 88 0.77 -8.17 -12.54
N LEU A 89 -0.44 -8.52 -12.06
CA LEU A 89 -0.64 -9.11 -10.75
C LEU A 89 -0.91 -10.59 -10.90
N LYS A 90 -0.40 -11.39 -9.99
CA LYS A 90 -0.67 -12.83 -9.92
C LYS A 90 -1.96 -13.07 -9.16
N VAL A 91 -2.90 -13.80 -9.74
CA VAL A 91 -4.08 -14.27 -9.04
C VAL A 91 -3.72 -15.54 -8.27
N PRO A 92 -3.82 -15.57 -6.93
CA PRO A 92 -3.50 -16.78 -6.17
C PRO A 92 -4.41 -17.96 -6.53
N ASP A 93 -3.87 -19.18 -6.48
CA ASP A 93 -4.63 -20.39 -6.79
C ASP A 93 -5.85 -20.60 -5.88
N LYS A 94 -5.78 -20.08 -4.65
CA LYS A 94 -6.87 -20.14 -3.67
C LYS A 94 -7.86 -18.98 -3.75
N ALA A 95 -7.60 -17.98 -4.60
CA ALA A 95 -8.51 -16.85 -4.73
C ALA A 95 -9.78 -17.25 -5.48
N SER A 96 -10.93 -16.88 -4.95
CA SER A 96 -12.23 -17.13 -5.54
C SER A 96 -13.25 -16.08 -5.12
N GLY A 97 -14.30 -15.89 -5.89
CA GLY A 97 -15.35 -14.93 -5.58
C GLY A 97 -14.96 -13.49 -5.85
N LEU A 98 -15.52 -12.57 -5.07
CA LEU A 98 -15.26 -11.15 -5.20
C LEU A 98 -13.81 -10.82 -4.83
N CYS A 99 -13.16 -10.02 -5.66
CA CYS A 99 -11.82 -9.50 -5.44
C CYS A 99 -11.78 -8.03 -5.87
N GLU A 100 -10.81 -7.29 -5.40
CA GLU A 100 -10.58 -5.90 -5.81
C GLU A 100 -9.14 -5.67 -6.22
N VAL A 101 -8.95 -4.93 -7.29
CA VAL A 101 -7.66 -4.31 -7.61
C VAL A 101 -7.71 -2.87 -7.12
N VAL A 102 -6.77 -2.52 -6.28
CA VAL A 102 -6.59 -1.17 -5.74
C VAL A 102 -5.32 -0.59 -6.31
N VAL A 103 -5.39 0.67 -6.75
CA VAL A 103 -4.21 1.49 -7.06
C VAL A 103 -4.26 2.76 -6.25
N ARG A 104 -3.16 3.08 -5.58
CA ARG A 104 -3.08 4.25 -4.70
C ARG A 104 -1.67 4.83 -4.63
N GLY A 105 -1.56 6.08 -4.20
CA GLY A 105 -0.30 6.67 -3.79
C GLY A 105 0.18 6.11 -2.46
N GLY A 106 1.47 6.03 -2.26
CA GLY A 106 2.06 5.64 -0.99
C GLY A 106 1.71 6.65 0.12
N GLY A 107 1.43 6.14 1.31
CA GLY A 107 0.98 6.95 2.45
C GLY A 107 -0.48 7.41 2.39
N ILE A 108 -1.20 7.13 1.31
CA ILE A 108 -2.66 7.27 1.25
C ILE A 108 -3.27 6.02 1.90
N ALA A 109 -4.09 6.26 2.91
CA ALA A 109 -4.75 5.30 3.81
C ALA A 109 -4.55 3.83 3.44
N GLU A 110 -3.82 3.11 4.25
CA GLU A 110 -3.70 1.66 4.10
C GLU A 110 -5.08 1.01 4.20
N PRO A 111 -5.32 -0.07 3.44
CA PRO A 111 -6.56 -0.83 3.52
C PRO A 111 -6.89 -1.35 4.92
N SER A 112 -5.91 -1.41 5.82
CA SER A 112 -6.15 -1.77 7.21
C SER A 112 -5.20 -1.02 8.14
N GLN A 113 -5.71 -0.01 8.86
CA GLN A 113 -5.02 0.54 10.02
C GLN A 113 -4.78 -0.54 11.11
N ILE A 114 -5.54 -1.63 11.06
CA ILE A 114 -5.42 -2.77 11.96
C ILE A 114 -4.09 -3.50 11.75
N SER A 115 -3.59 -3.60 10.52
CA SER A 115 -2.30 -4.23 10.24
C SER A 115 -1.12 -3.45 10.83
N LEU A 116 -1.18 -2.12 10.84
CA LEU A 116 -0.15 -1.29 11.48
C LEU A 116 -0.10 -1.49 12.99
N MET A 117 -1.24 -1.50 13.67
CA MET A 117 -1.28 -1.72 15.12
C MET A 117 -0.86 -3.15 15.48
N SER A 118 -1.22 -4.14 14.68
CA SER A 118 -0.80 -5.52 14.89
C SER A 118 0.69 -5.73 14.58
N GLY A 119 1.20 -5.16 13.51
CA GLY A 119 2.62 -5.21 13.14
C GLY A 119 3.54 -4.68 14.26
N TRP A 120 3.17 -3.59 14.94
CA TRP A 120 3.93 -3.08 16.09
C TRP A 120 4.00 -4.07 17.26
N ARG A 121 3.00 -4.93 17.45
CA ARG A 121 3.03 -6.00 18.46
C ARG A 121 3.94 -7.14 18.08
N ALA A 122 4.05 -7.45 16.80
CA ALA A 122 4.94 -8.50 16.27
C ALA A 122 6.43 -8.15 16.40
N ILE A 123 6.78 -6.85 16.50
CA ILE A 123 8.17 -6.41 16.63
C ILE A 123 8.75 -6.92 17.96
N THR A 124 9.79 -7.72 17.90
CA THR A 124 10.44 -8.33 19.06
C THR A 124 11.86 -7.79 19.32
N SER A 125 12.42 -7.08 18.36
CA SER A 125 13.79 -6.56 18.45
C SER A 125 13.92 -5.14 17.88
N PHE A 126 14.95 -4.43 18.32
CA PHE A 126 15.29 -3.11 17.78
C PHE A 126 15.62 -3.16 16.27
N LYS A 127 16.21 -4.26 15.80
CA LYS A 127 16.50 -4.44 14.38
C LYS A 127 15.22 -4.55 13.56
N GLU A 128 14.24 -5.33 14.02
CA GLU A 128 12.93 -5.42 13.38
C GLU A 128 12.23 -4.08 13.39
N PHE A 129 12.26 -3.35 14.52
CA PHE A 129 11.73 -2.00 14.64
C PHE A 129 12.29 -1.06 13.55
N LEU A 130 13.62 -1.06 13.33
CA LEU A 130 14.23 -0.27 12.27
C LEU A 130 13.82 -0.74 10.87
N ASN A 131 13.67 -2.06 10.67
CA ASN A 131 13.20 -2.60 9.40
C ASN A 131 11.77 -2.15 9.10
N GLU A 132 10.88 -2.16 10.08
CA GLU A 132 9.51 -1.69 9.91
C GLU A 132 9.44 -0.20 9.55
N ILE A 133 10.22 0.66 10.23
CA ILE A 133 10.33 2.08 9.87
C ILE A 133 10.81 2.24 8.42
N ASN A 134 11.79 1.46 8.00
CA ASN A 134 12.32 1.54 6.64
C ASN A 134 11.39 0.94 5.58
N ALA A 135 10.47 0.06 5.97
CA ALA A 135 9.48 -0.54 5.10
C ALA A 135 8.21 0.31 4.92
N GLU A 136 8.12 1.44 5.61
CA GLU A 136 7.01 2.38 5.42
C GLU A 136 6.95 2.89 3.97
N GLU A 137 5.75 3.20 3.56
CA GLU A 137 5.50 3.68 2.21
C GLU A 137 6.00 5.11 2.02
N SER A 138 6.66 5.35 0.90
CA SER A 138 7.02 6.69 0.47
C SER A 138 5.90 7.29 -0.38
N ASN A 139 5.64 8.57 -0.22
CA ASN A 139 4.54 9.25 -0.91
C ASN A 139 4.78 9.50 -2.42
N ASN A 140 5.94 9.08 -2.94
CA ASN A 140 6.25 9.02 -4.36
C ASN A 140 6.05 7.63 -4.98
N GLN A 141 5.50 6.70 -4.23
CA GLN A 141 5.22 5.33 -4.68
C GLN A 141 3.80 5.23 -5.24
N VAL A 142 3.66 4.48 -6.31
CA VAL A 142 2.38 3.94 -6.78
C VAL A 142 2.30 2.50 -6.33
N ILE A 143 1.26 2.17 -5.60
CA ILE A 143 1.01 0.85 -5.04
C ILE A 143 -0.19 0.26 -5.77
N VAL A 144 -0.01 -0.94 -6.32
CA VAL A 144 -1.07 -1.68 -7.02
C VAL A 144 -1.19 -3.04 -6.38
N GLU A 145 -2.36 -3.37 -5.89
CA GLU A 145 -2.59 -4.57 -5.10
C GLU A 145 -3.90 -5.27 -5.46
N LEU A 146 -3.86 -6.60 -5.37
CA LEU A 146 -5.04 -7.46 -5.46
C LEU A 146 -5.49 -7.83 -4.05
N LEU A 147 -6.71 -7.43 -3.68
CA LEU A 147 -7.36 -7.79 -2.43
C LEU A 147 -8.35 -8.92 -2.69
N TYR A 148 -8.32 -9.97 -1.87
CA TYR A 148 -9.17 -11.14 -1.97
C TYR A 148 -9.39 -11.80 -0.62
N GLY A 149 -10.51 -12.49 -0.44
CA GLY A 149 -10.84 -13.19 0.81
C GLY A 149 -10.78 -12.27 2.04
N PRO A 150 -10.10 -12.68 3.13
CA PRO A 150 -10.05 -11.90 4.38
C PRO A 150 -9.53 -10.47 4.23
N LEU A 151 -8.74 -10.19 3.18
CA LEU A 151 -8.26 -8.83 2.92
C LEU A 151 -9.36 -7.86 2.49
N LEU A 152 -10.47 -8.37 1.92
CA LEU A 152 -11.66 -7.57 1.59
C LEU A 152 -12.57 -7.37 2.79
N GLU A 153 -12.70 -8.38 3.66
CA GLU A 153 -13.61 -8.36 4.80
C GLU A 153 -13.16 -7.36 5.87
N GLN A 154 -11.86 -7.08 5.96
CA GLN A 154 -11.30 -6.13 6.93
C GLN A 154 -11.68 -4.67 6.65
N GLU A 155 -12.15 -4.33 5.46
CA GLU A 155 -12.55 -2.97 5.10
C GLU A 155 -13.99 -2.59 5.54
N GLY A 156 -14.82 -3.58 5.88
CA GLY A 156 -16.25 -3.37 6.20
C GLY A 156 -16.60 -3.32 7.68
N ASP A 157 -15.69 -3.67 8.56
CA ASP A 157 -15.98 -3.77 10.00
C ASP A 157 -15.45 -2.54 10.76
N GLU A 158 -16.27 -1.49 10.85
CA GLU A 158 -16.03 -0.34 11.74
C GLU A 158 -16.11 -0.72 13.23
N GLY A 159 -16.35 -1.98 13.55
CA GLY A 159 -16.47 -2.53 14.89
C GLY A 159 -15.15 -3.14 15.40
N GLY A 160 -14.26 -2.31 15.93
CA GLY A 160 -13.00 -2.71 16.54
C GLY A 160 -13.08 -3.62 17.78
N GLU A 161 -13.97 -4.59 17.81
CA GLU A 161 -14.14 -5.53 18.91
C GLU A 161 -14.03 -6.96 18.38
N ASN A 162 -12.91 -7.57 18.58
CA ASN A 162 -12.54 -8.99 18.49
C ASN A 162 -11.45 -9.30 17.44
N ILE A 163 -10.27 -8.70 17.61
CA ILE A 163 -9.06 -9.33 17.08
C ILE A 163 -8.76 -10.52 18.00
N PRO A 164 -8.78 -11.77 17.50
CA PRO A 164 -8.40 -12.92 18.30
C PRO A 164 -7.00 -12.71 18.87
N LEU A 165 -6.87 -12.90 20.19
CA LEU A 165 -5.58 -12.73 20.90
C LEU A 165 -4.52 -13.77 20.49
N ASP A 166 -4.92 -14.76 19.70
CA ASP A 166 -4.11 -15.94 19.33
C ASP A 166 -3.59 -15.91 17.88
N GLU A 167 -3.84 -14.83 17.11
CA GLU A 167 -3.27 -14.73 15.77
C GLU A 167 -1.78 -14.32 15.84
N GLU A 168 -0.94 -15.08 15.16
CA GLU A 168 0.46 -14.68 14.89
C GLU A 168 0.46 -13.39 14.07
N TYR A 169 0.88 -12.31 14.72
CA TYR A 169 1.05 -11.02 14.04
C TYR A 169 2.25 -11.06 13.10
N GLU A 170 2.00 -10.92 11.82
CA GLU A 170 3.05 -10.80 10.81
C GLU A 170 3.58 -9.35 10.79
N LEU A 171 4.90 -9.19 10.64
CA LEU A 171 5.51 -7.88 10.39
C LEU A 171 5.00 -7.29 9.06
N VAL A 172 4.71 -5.98 9.02
CA VAL A 172 4.25 -5.31 7.80
C VAL A 172 5.29 -5.45 6.67
N SER A 173 6.57 -5.34 7.00
CA SER A 173 7.67 -5.54 6.03
C SER A 173 7.67 -6.96 5.45
N GLU A 174 7.42 -7.98 6.27
CA GLU A 174 7.37 -9.38 5.82
C GLU A 174 6.12 -9.66 5.00
N MET A 175 4.97 -9.15 5.43
CA MET A 175 3.72 -9.22 4.67
C MET A 175 3.86 -8.58 3.28
N LYS A 176 4.41 -7.35 3.20
CA LYS A 176 4.67 -6.67 1.93
C LYS A 176 5.61 -7.51 1.05
N LYS A 177 6.71 -8.00 1.59
CA LYS A 177 7.67 -8.84 0.88
C LYS A 177 7.00 -10.09 0.34
N ARG A 178 6.27 -10.83 1.17
CA ARG A 178 5.53 -12.03 0.77
C ARG A 178 4.54 -11.73 -0.37
N ARG A 179 3.72 -10.69 -0.24
CA ARG A 179 2.76 -10.29 -1.28
C ARG A 179 3.43 -9.87 -2.59
N MET A 180 4.60 -9.24 -2.52
CA MET A 180 5.40 -8.91 -3.70
C MET A 180 5.96 -10.17 -4.37
N GLU A 181 6.45 -11.14 -3.61
CA GLU A 181 6.94 -12.44 -4.09
C GLU A 181 5.80 -13.28 -4.70
N GLU A 182 4.63 -13.31 -4.05
CA GLU A 182 3.40 -13.93 -4.56
C GLU A 182 2.86 -13.22 -5.82
N GLY A 183 3.27 -11.99 -6.06
CA GLY A 183 2.83 -11.20 -7.20
C GLY A 183 1.48 -10.49 -7.01
N THR A 184 0.89 -10.51 -5.82
CA THR A 184 -0.38 -9.83 -5.50
C THR A 184 -0.22 -8.34 -5.19
N LEU A 185 1.01 -7.89 -5.03
CA LEU A 185 1.40 -6.51 -4.76
C LEU A 185 2.51 -6.07 -5.72
N ARG A 186 2.36 -4.89 -6.30
CA ARG A 186 3.40 -4.21 -7.09
C ARG A 186 3.56 -2.79 -6.60
N ILE A 187 4.81 -2.38 -6.43
CA ILE A 187 5.19 -1.03 -6.01
C ILE A 187 6.19 -0.50 -7.02
N PHE A 188 5.99 0.71 -7.49
CA PHE A 188 6.99 1.42 -8.29
C PHE A 188 7.07 2.89 -7.87
N GLU A 189 8.25 3.46 -7.98
CA GLU A 189 8.52 4.83 -7.59
C GLU A 189 8.37 5.78 -8.76
N THR A 190 7.97 7.00 -8.44
CA THR A 190 7.98 8.15 -9.34
C THR A 190 8.94 9.22 -8.79
N ASP A 191 9.19 10.23 -9.58
CA ASP A 191 9.94 11.43 -9.18
C ASP A 191 9.02 12.57 -8.68
N HIS A 192 7.78 12.22 -8.27
CA HIS A 192 6.72 13.16 -7.87
C HIS A 192 5.93 12.60 -6.70
N TYR A 193 5.25 13.47 -5.97
CA TYR A 193 4.18 13.09 -5.07
C TYR A 193 3.05 12.38 -5.84
N VAL A 194 2.60 11.23 -5.35
CA VAL A 194 1.52 10.47 -5.99
C VAL A 194 0.21 10.72 -5.28
N GLU A 195 -0.76 11.24 -6.02
CA GLU A 195 -2.10 11.53 -5.53
C GLU A 195 -3.14 10.64 -6.21
N GLY A 196 -4.06 10.11 -5.42
CA GLY A 196 -5.20 9.34 -5.89
C GLY A 196 -5.28 7.93 -5.33
N LEU A 197 -6.52 7.44 -5.32
CA LEU A 197 -6.89 6.07 -4.99
C LEU A 197 -8.02 5.65 -5.91
N LEU A 198 -7.86 4.53 -6.62
CA LEU A 198 -8.90 3.93 -7.45
C LEU A 198 -9.04 2.45 -7.14
N ARG A 199 -10.26 1.94 -7.25
CA ARG A 199 -10.61 0.54 -7.01
C ARG A 199 -11.40 -0.02 -8.18
N ARG A 200 -11.20 -1.30 -8.47
CA ARG A 200 -11.98 -2.06 -9.45
C ARG A 200 -12.26 -3.44 -8.91
N SER A 201 -13.53 -3.72 -8.74
CA SER A 201 -14.01 -5.06 -8.38
C SER A 201 -14.00 -5.97 -9.59
N LEU A 202 -13.68 -7.23 -9.36
CA LEU A 202 -13.74 -8.33 -10.33
C LEU A 202 -14.14 -9.62 -9.62
N THR A 203 -14.62 -10.58 -10.39
CA THR A 203 -14.98 -11.91 -9.86
C THR A 203 -14.01 -12.95 -10.40
N ILE A 204 -13.39 -13.71 -9.51
CA ILE A 204 -12.56 -14.85 -9.87
C ILE A 204 -13.44 -16.09 -9.86
N VAL A 205 -13.57 -16.73 -11.03
CA VAL A 205 -14.38 -17.94 -11.21
C VAL A 205 -13.51 -19.14 -10.88
N GLY A 206 -13.79 -19.80 -9.75
CA GLY A 206 -13.11 -21.05 -9.36
C GLY A 206 -13.44 -22.20 -10.34
N GLU A 207 -12.49 -23.13 -10.51
CA GLU A 207 -12.73 -24.39 -11.24
C GLU A 207 -13.87 -25.16 -10.55
N GLY A 208 -15.06 -25.12 -11.10
CA GLY A 208 -16.23 -25.87 -10.57
C GLY A 208 -17.57 -25.14 -10.67
N GLN A 209 -17.61 -23.89 -11.10
CA GLN A 209 -18.85 -23.15 -11.34
C GLN A 209 -19.13 -22.91 -12.85
N GLU A 210 -18.80 -23.87 -13.69
CA GLU A 210 -19.29 -23.86 -15.06
C GLU A 210 -20.78 -24.24 -15.06
N ASP A 211 -21.59 -23.25 -15.48
CA ASP A 211 -22.98 -23.37 -15.92
C ASP A 211 -23.97 -24.20 -15.07
N GLN A 212 -24.52 -23.54 -14.07
CA GLN A 212 -25.93 -23.78 -13.72
C GLN A 212 -26.77 -22.55 -14.15
N ASN A 213 -26.93 -22.38 -15.43
CA ASN A 213 -28.04 -21.56 -15.94
C ASN A 213 -28.82 -22.37 -16.93
N PRO A 214 -30.12 -22.68 -16.65
CA PRO A 214 -31.01 -23.41 -17.55
C PRO A 214 -31.43 -22.56 -18.77
#